data_ef61ee9f7a08b219b05ab8e1999e02c0
#
_entry.id   ef61ee9f7a08b219b05ab8e1999e02c0
#
_cell.length_a   1.000
_cell.length_b   1.000
_cell.length_c   1.000
_cell.angle_alpha   90.00
_cell.angle_beta   90.00
_cell.angle_gamma   90.00
#
_symmetry.space_group_name_H-M   'P 1'
#
loop_
_entity.id
_entity.type
_entity.pdbx_description
1 polymer ?
#
loop_
_entity_poly.entity_id
_entity_poly.type
_entity_poly.pdbx_seq_one_letter_code
_entity_poly.pdbx_strand_id
1 'polypeptide(L)'
;MDLGRWTALPRADAAHLPPRERQIRDAAWIARCVGRGATAPLGPEDVIALAGRISPRQFRRGERILGDAGAGQPGVCIVRDGHVELSVGTPRGRVVVGVLRPGDVDGDVPLLLGIPVPYTAHALDETVCLVLSPADFESLLSQHPAVSRRWLSSVAQRLATSHGRLISLLGRPLVAQLAGLLVDEAEDGKVQLPQRTLAAMLGVARPSLNKVLKDLERRGLVELGYGSIRLLDEAGLRSMRDS
;
A
#
# COMPACT_ATOMS: atom_id res chain seq x y z
N MET A 1 1.08 30.81 2.69
CA MET A 1 0.66 29.99 1.54
C MET A 1 -0.48 29.10 2.03
N ASP A 2 -1.68 29.25 1.48
CA ASP A 2 -2.84 28.48 1.96
C ASP A 2 -2.81 27.07 1.37
N LEU A 3 -2.38 26.10 2.19
CA LEU A 3 -2.31 24.67 1.81
C LEU A 3 -3.72 24.06 1.59
N GLY A 4 -4.78 24.69 2.12
CA GLY A 4 -6.17 24.24 1.95
C GLY A 4 -6.64 24.27 0.49
N ARG A 5 -6.14 25.21 -0.30
CA ARG A 5 -6.49 25.35 -1.73
C ARG A 5 -6.06 24.15 -2.58
N TRP A 6 -4.97 23.48 -2.21
CA TRP A 6 -4.38 22.37 -2.98
C TRP A 6 -4.99 20.99 -2.66
N THR A 7 -5.81 20.93 -1.61
CA THR A 7 -6.40 19.69 -1.14
C THR A 7 -7.73 19.34 -1.80
N ALA A 8 -8.39 20.29 -2.46
CA ALA A 8 -9.79 20.16 -2.91
C ALA A 8 -9.99 19.89 -4.42
N LEU A 9 -8.91 19.93 -5.25
CA LEU A 9 -9.05 19.77 -6.70
C LEU A 9 -9.21 18.30 -7.12
N PRO A 10 -10.19 17.98 -8.02
CA PRO A 10 -10.35 16.64 -8.59
C PRO A 10 -9.12 16.16 -9.36
N ARG A 11 -8.95 14.83 -9.49
CA ARG A 11 -7.81 14.19 -10.20
C ARG A 11 -7.66 14.63 -11.66
N ALA A 12 -8.77 14.90 -12.35
CA ALA A 12 -8.79 15.24 -13.78
C ALA A 12 -8.05 16.56 -14.13
N ASP A 13 -8.00 17.52 -13.20
CA ASP A 13 -7.37 18.84 -13.46
C ASP A 13 -5.85 18.85 -13.24
N ALA A 14 -5.27 17.77 -12.71
CA ALA A 14 -3.84 17.73 -12.37
C ALA A 14 -2.90 17.71 -13.59
N ALA A 15 -3.36 17.18 -14.73
CA ALA A 15 -2.54 17.09 -15.93
C ALA A 15 -2.18 18.45 -16.54
N HIS A 16 -3.02 19.48 -16.29
CA HIS A 16 -2.86 20.83 -16.83
C HIS A 16 -2.09 21.79 -15.89
N LEU A 17 -1.72 21.33 -14.68
CA LEU A 17 -0.98 22.18 -13.74
C LEU A 17 0.49 22.34 -14.16
N PRO A 18 1.10 23.52 -13.92
CA PRO A 18 2.55 23.70 -14.04
C PRO A 18 3.33 22.68 -13.21
N PRO A 19 4.54 22.25 -13.65
CA PRO A 19 5.31 21.20 -12.97
C PRO A 19 5.50 21.43 -11.46
N ARG A 20 5.82 22.68 -11.06
CA ARG A 20 6.03 23.04 -9.65
C ARG A 20 4.75 22.92 -8.82
N GLU A 21 3.62 23.33 -9.37
CA GLU A 21 2.33 23.21 -8.67
C GLU A 21 1.90 21.75 -8.50
N ARG A 22 2.20 20.91 -9.49
CA ARG A 22 1.97 19.46 -9.43
C ARG A 22 2.80 18.81 -8.32
N GLN A 23 4.09 19.15 -8.23
CA GLN A 23 4.98 18.65 -7.16
C GLN A 23 4.49 19.07 -5.76
N ILE A 24 4.08 20.31 -5.56
CA ILE A 24 3.53 20.79 -4.28
C ILE A 24 2.25 20.04 -3.92
N ARG A 25 1.39 19.76 -4.90
CA ARG A 25 0.17 18.98 -4.71
C ARG A 25 0.44 17.53 -4.31
N ASP A 26 1.41 16.90 -4.96
CA ASP A 26 1.82 15.54 -4.64
C ASP A 26 2.46 15.48 -3.25
N ALA A 27 3.29 16.44 -2.88
CA ALA A 27 3.86 16.55 -1.53
C ALA A 27 2.78 16.75 -0.47
N ALA A 28 1.81 17.64 -0.71
CA ALA A 28 0.68 17.85 0.18
C ALA A 28 -0.21 16.59 0.31
N TRP A 29 -0.32 15.79 -0.75
CA TRP A 29 -1.00 14.50 -0.71
C TRP A 29 -0.22 13.47 0.12
N ILE A 30 1.11 13.35 -0.06
CA ILE A 30 1.98 12.51 0.76
C ILE A 30 1.83 12.91 2.24
N ALA A 31 1.85 14.20 2.54
CA ALA A 31 1.68 14.73 3.90
C ALA A 31 0.36 14.28 4.57
N ARG A 32 -0.67 13.91 3.82
CA ARG A 32 -1.93 13.37 4.35
C ARG A 32 -1.94 11.84 4.45
N CYS A 33 -1.23 11.15 3.57
CA CYS A 33 -1.24 9.70 3.50
C CYS A 33 -0.20 9.07 4.42
N VAL A 34 1.03 9.57 4.39
CA VAL A 34 2.13 9.03 5.18
C VAL A 34 2.00 9.43 6.63
N GLY A 35 1.98 8.44 7.53
CA GLY A 35 1.86 8.66 8.97
C GLY A 35 0.51 9.27 9.38
N ARG A 36 -0.59 8.78 8.86
CA ARG A 36 -1.95 9.16 9.27
C ARG A 36 -2.08 9.04 10.79
N GLY A 37 -2.61 10.10 11.44
CA GLY A 37 -2.75 10.15 12.89
C GLY A 37 -1.48 10.59 13.64
N ALA A 38 -0.39 10.93 12.95
CA ALA A 38 0.77 11.54 13.60
C ALA A 38 0.41 12.90 14.20
N THR A 39 0.85 13.14 15.44
CA THR A 39 0.60 14.39 16.16
C THR A 39 1.43 15.57 15.67
N ALA A 40 2.38 15.34 14.76
CA ALA A 40 3.24 16.37 14.17
C ALA A 40 2.73 16.76 12.77
N PRO A 41 2.02 17.88 12.62
CA PRO A 41 1.64 18.38 11.31
C PRO A 41 2.89 18.83 10.53
N LEU A 42 2.90 18.63 9.20
CA LEU A 42 3.95 19.18 8.35
C LEU A 42 3.67 20.65 8.10
N GLY A 43 4.69 21.49 8.30
CA GLY A 43 4.66 22.90 7.97
C GLY A 43 4.77 23.15 6.44
N PRO A 44 4.53 24.40 5.97
CA PRO A 44 4.71 24.76 4.58
C PRO A 44 6.11 24.48 4.04
N GLU A 45 7.14 24.68 4.86
CA GLU A 45 8.56 24.43 4.54
C GLU A 45 8.84 22.95 4.34
N ASP A 46 8.25 22.07 5.16
CA ASP A 46 8.39 20.63 5.02
C ASP A 46 7.76 20.12 3.71
N VAL A 47 6.57 20.65 3.38
CA VAL A 47 5.87 20.32 2.13
C VAL A 47 6.66 20.81 0.91
N ILE A 48 7.25 21.99 0.96
CA ILE A 48 8.10 22.54 -0.13
C ILE A 48 9.37 21.67 -0.26
N ALA A 49 10.02 21.33 0.85
CA ALA A 49 11.21 20.47 0.84
C ALA A 49 10.93 19.09 0.26
N LEU A 50 9.79 18.49 0.60
CA LEU A 50 9.33 17.24 0.04
C LEU A 50 9.04 17.38 -1.46
N ALA A 51 8.33 18.43 -1.88
CA ALA A 51 7.97 18.70 -3.26
C ALA A 51 9.18 18.81 -4.19
N GLY A 52 10.26 19.42 -3.71
CA GLY A 52 11.50 19.58 -4.50
C GLY A 52 12.31 18.28 -4.70
N ARG A 53 11.95 17.19 -4.00
CA ARG A 53 12.71 15.93 -4.00
C ARG A 53 11.94 14.75 -4.55
N ILE A 54 10.62 14.84 -4.70
CA ILE A 54 9.81 13.76 -5.27
C ILE A 54 9.83 13.78 -6.79
N SER A 55 9.89 12.59 -7.40
CA SER A 55 9.81 12.39 -8.84
C SER A 55 8.72 11.38 -9.17
N PRO A 56 7.70 11.74 -9.98
CA PRO A 56 6.69 10.77 -10.41
C PRO A 56 7.29 9.79 -11.43
N ARG A 57 6.99 8.51 -11.25
CA ARG A 57 7.31 7.42 -12.19
C ARG A 57 6.07 6.63 -12.53
N GLN A 58 5.92 6.28 -13.80
CA GLN A 58 4.83 5.44 -14.29
C GLN A 58 5.36 4.03 -14.56
N PHE A 59 4.55 3.04 -14.22
CA PHE A 59 4.84 1.62 -14.41
C PHE A 59 3.65 0.95 -15.08
N ARG A 60 3.92 0.14 -16.09
CA ARG A 60 2.91 -0.68 -16.75
C ARG A 60 2.61 -1.92 -15.92
N ARG A 61 1.45 -2.50 -16.14
CA ARG A 61 1.08 -3.77 -15.52
C ARG A 61 2.16 -4.84 -15.71
N GLY A 62 2.60 -5.45 -14.60
CA GLY A 62 3.64 -6.47 -14.56
C GLY A 62 5.07 -5.91 -14.53
N GLU A 63 5.25 -4.60 -14.66
CA GLU A 63 6.55 -3.96 -14.59
C GLU A 63 7.08 -3.99 -13.16
N ARG A 64 8.39 -4.23 -13.03
CA ARG A 64 9.08 -4.27 -11.73
C ARG A 64 9.35 -2.86 -11.22
N ILE A 65 9.04 -2.63 -9.95
CA ILE A 65 9.22 -1.36 -9.25
C ILE A 65 10.41 -1.41 -8.30
N LEU A 66 10.55 -2.49 -7.51
CA LEU A 66 11.60 -2.71 -6.52
C LEU A 66 12.11 -4.16 -6.54
N GLY A 67 13.30 -4.40 -5.96
CA GLY A 67 13.78 -5.76 -5.67
C GLY A 67 14.62 -6.40 -6.76
N ASP A 68 15.48 -5.64 -7.45
CA ASP A 68 16.50 -6.20 -8.31
C ASP A 68 17.86 -6.18 -7.58
N ALA A 69 18.47 -7.34 -7.38
CA ALA A 69 19.76 -7.46 -6.70
C ALA A 69 20.92 -6.79 -7.46
N GLY A 70 20.72 -6.38 -8.71
CA GLY A 70 21.74 -5.74 -9.56
C GLY A 70 21.52 -4.26 -9.85
N ALA A 71 20.33 -3.75 -9.66
CA ALA A 71 20.04 -2.31 -9.75
C ALA A 71 20.14 -1.72 -8.33
N GLY A 72 21.00 -0.72 -8.14
CA GLY A 72 21.15 -0.05 -6.83
C GLY A 72 19.80 0.27 -6.17
N GLN A 73 19.79 0.56 -4.87
CA GLN A 73 18.53 0.81 -4.14
C GLN A 73 17.71 1.90 -4.85
N PRO A 74 16.49 1.60 -5.32
CA PRO A 74 15.69 2.53 -6.15
C PRO A 74 15.15 3.72 -5.35
N GLY A 75 15.40 3.76 -4.04
CA GLY A 75 14.87 4.77 -3.14
C GLY A 75 13.53 4.39 -2.54
N VAL A 76 12.85 5.39 -1.97
CA VAL A 76 11.53 5.23 -1.36
C VAL A 76 10.45 5.45 -2.40
N CYS A 77 9.52 4.52 -2.48
CA CYS A 77 8.39 4.53 -3.41
C CYS A 77 7.09 4.77 -2.62
N ILE A 78 6.31 5.78 -3.01
CA ILE A 78 4.98 6.05 -2.47
C ILE A 78 3.98 5.83 -3.61
N VAL A 79 3.07 4.87 -3.48
CA VAL A 79 2.06 4.58 -4.51
C VAL A 79 1.09 5.75 -4.58
N ARG A 80 1.02 6.42 -5.72
CA ARG A 80 0.13 7.55 -5.99
C ARG A 80 -1.18 7.11 -6.61
N ASP A 81 -1.10 6.14 -7.52
CA ASP A 81 -2.23 5.54 -8.23
C ASP A 81 -1.90 4.11 -8.62
N GLY A 82 -2.90 3.24 -8.77
CA GLY A 82 -2.71 1.82 -9.06
C GLY A 82 -2.34 0.98 -7.84
N HIS A 83 -1.87 -0.25 -8.09
CA HIS A 83 -1.57 -1.25 -7.06
C HIS A 83 -0.22 -1.92 -7.31
N VAL A 84 0.51 -2.23 -6.24
CA VAL A 84 1.81 -2.89 -6.31
C VAL A 84 1.79 -4.17 -5.48
N GLU A 85 2.10 -5.30 -6.12
CA GLU A 85 2.21 -6.59 -5.45
C GLU A 85 3.63 -6.84 -4.97
N LEU A 86 3.78 -7.14 -3.69
CA LEU A 86 5.03 -7.57 -3.07
C LEU A 86 5.07 -9.09 -3.01
N SER A 87 6.11 -9.71 -3.54
CA SER A 87 6.19 -11.17 -3.60
C SER A 87 7.60 -11.72 -3.42
N VAL A 88 7.69 -12.92 -2.86
CA VAL A 88 8.94 -13.66 -2.63
C VAL A 88 8.89 -14.95 -3.44
N GLY A 89 10.00 -15.25 -4.13
CA GLY A 89 10.20 -16.56 -4.75
C GLY A 89 10.49 -17.63 -3.69
N THR A 90 9.81 -18.77 -3.78
CA THR A 90 10.04 -19.94 -2.91
C THR A 90 10.22 -21.19 -3.77
N PRO A 91 10.81 -22.29 -3.26
CA PRO A 91 10.91 -23.56 -3.99
C PRO A 91 9.57 -24.13 -4.46
N ARG A 92 8.47 -23.72 -3.81
CA ARG A 92 7.08 -24.14 -4.14
C ARG A 92 6.36 -23.16 -5.07
N GLY A 93 7.04 -22.10 -5.52
CA GLY A 93 6.47 -21.05 -6.36
C GLY A 93 6.59 -19.66 -5.72
N ARG A 94 5.77 -18.73 -6.18
CA ARG A 94 5.74 -17.34 -5.74
C ARG A 94 4.71 -17.15 -4.62
N VAL A 95 5.11 -16.50 -3.53
CA VAL A 95 4.24 -16.13 -2.41
C VAL A 95 4.08 -14.61 -2.39
N VAL A 96 2.84 -14.13 -2.37
CA VAL A 96 2.51 -12.71 -2.20
C VAL A 96 2.55 -12.39 -0.71
N VAL A 97 3.38 -11.41 -0.34
CA VAL A 97 3.53 -10.95 1.05
C VAL A 97 2.70 -9.70 1.35
N GLY A 98 2.25 -9.00 0.31
CA GLY A 98 1.39 -7.83 0.47
C GLY A 98 1.02 -7.18 -0.86
N VAL A 99 0.05 -6.27 -0.81
CA VAL A 99 -0.32 -5.39 -1.91
C VAL A 99 -0.33 -3.96 -1.38
N LEU A 100 0.42 -3.09 -2.03
CA LEU A 100 0.44 -1.66 -1.74
C LEU A 100 -0.63 -0.95 -2.56
N ARG A 101 -1.24 0.06 -1.95
CA ARG A 101 -2.31 0.89 -2.49
C ARG A 101 -1.92 2.36 -2.50
N PRO A 102 -2.71 3.24 -3.12
CA PRO A 102 -2.49 4.66 -3.04
C PRO A 102 -2.37 5.16 -1.58
N GLY A 103 -1.22 5.76 -1.27
CA GLY A 103 -0.84 6.20 0.07
C GLY A 103 0.13 5.28 0.80
N ASP A 104 0.34 4.06 0.33
CA ASP A 104 1.32 3.16 0.92
C ASP A 104 2.75 3.51 0.47
N VAL A 105 3.70 3.18 1.35
CA VAL A 105 5.12 3.46 1.20
C VAL A 105 5.91 2.16 1.23
N ASP A 106 6.91 2.05 0.37
CA ASP A 106 7.85 0.93 0.34
C ASP A 106 9.27 1.38 -0.01
N GLY A 107 10.25 0.51 0.24
CA GLY A 107 11.68 0.78 0.02
C GLY A 107 12.35 1.57 1.15
N ASP A 108 11.59 2.21 2.03
CA ASP A 108 12.11 3.01 3.14
C ASP A 108 12.75 2.15 4.24
N VAL A 109 12.13 1.05 4.64
CA VAL A 109 12.66 0.16 5.69
C VAL A 109 13.99 -0.49 5.28
N PRO A 110 14.12 -1.13 4.11
CA PRO A 110 15.41 -1.62 3.63
C PRO A 110 16.47 -0.53 3.55
N LEU A 111 16.10 0.67 3.08
CA LEU A 111 17.01 1.80 2.99
C LEU A 111 17.51 2.26 4.36
N LEU A 112 16.61 2.43 5.34
CA LEU A 112 16.96 2.82 6.72
C LEU A 112 17.83 1.78 7.43
N LEU A 113 17.68 0.50 7.09
CA LEU A 113 18.45 -0.59 7.68
C LEU A 113 19.75 -0.89 6.91
N GLY A 114 19.97 -0.31 5.73
CA GLY A 114 21.10 -0.60 4.87
C GLY A 114 21.11 -2.05 4.36
N ILE A 115 19.94 -2.67 4.19
CA ILE A 115 19.80 -4.05 3.74
C ILE A 115 19.16 -4.12 2.33
N PRO A 116 19.39 -5.19 1.56
CA PRO A 116 18.67 -5.41 0.32
C PRO A 116 17.16 -5.55 0.54
N VAL A 117 16.37 -5.17 -0.48
CA VAL A 117 14.91 -5.43 -0.47
C VAL A 117 14.69 -6.95 -0.53
N PRO A 118 13.99 -7.56 0.47
CA PRO A 118 13.89 -9.02 0.58
C PRO A 118 12.81 -9.64 -0.32
N TYR A 119 12.16 -8.85 -1.17
CA TYR A 119 11.07 -9.25 -2.07
C TYR A 119 11.19 -8.52 -3.40
N THR A 120 10.34 -8.88 -4.35
CA THR A 120 10.14 -8.14 -5.59
C THR A 120 8.80 -7.42 -5.56
N ALA A 121 8.77 -6.18 -6.03
CA ALA A 121 7.57 -5.37 -6.17
C ALA A 121 7.22 -5.21 -7.66
N HIS A 122 5.98 -5.55 -8.05
CA HIS A 122 5.49 -5.44 -9.41
C HIS A 122 4.15 -4.70 -9.46
N ALA A 123 3.97 -3.88 -10.48
CA ALA A 123 2.70 -3.22 -10.76
C ALA A 123 1.60 -4.24 -11.13
N LEU A 124 0.46 -4.22 -10.44
CA LEU A 124 -0.71 -5.07 -10.76
C LEU A 124 -1.56 -4.51 -11.90
N ASP A 125 -1.50 -3.20 -12.09
CA ASP A 125 -2.21 -2.42 -13.10
C ASP A 125 -1.32 -1.25 -13.57
N GLU A 126 -1.84 -0.29 -14.32
CA GLU A 126 -1.14 0.97 -14.60
C GLU A 126 -0.94 1.74 -13.30
N THR A 127 0.32 1.90 -12.89
CA THR A 127 0.69 2.39 -11.56
C THR A 127 1.54 3.65 -11.67
N VAL A 128 1.26 4.64 -10.82
CA VAL A 128 2.08 5.83 -10.63
C VAL A 128 2.66 5.82 -9.23
N CYS A 129 3.99 5.90 -9.13
CA CYS A 129 4.70 6.05 -7.87
C CYS A 129 5.37 7.43 -7.80
N LEU A 130 5.37 8.00 -6.61
CA LEU A 130 6.20 9.15 -6.25
C LEU A 130 7.46 8.61 -5.60
N VAL A 131 8.63 8.89 -6.19
CA VAL A 131 9.90 8.30 -5.78
C VAL A 131 10.79 9.36 -5.16
N LEU A 132 11.40 9.02 -4.02
CA LEU A 132 12.49 9.76 -3.37
C LEU A 132 13.79 8.98 -3.57
N SER A 133 14.85 9.64 -4.03
CA SER A 133 16.16 9.01 -4.07
C SER A 133 16.66 8.71 -2.64
N PRO A 134 17.60 7.76 -2.45
CA PRO A 134 18.18 7.48 -1.13
C PRO A 134 18.74 8.74 -0.47
N ALA A 135 19.49 9.56 -1.22
CA ALA A 135 20.11 10.77 -0.71
C ALA A 135 19.06 11.85 -0.34
N ASP A 136 18.01 12.01 -1.15
CA ASP A 136 16.91 12.94 -0.87
C ASP A 136 16.13 12.53 0.37
N PHE A 137 15.87 11.23 0.52
CA PHE A 137 15.17 10.69 1.69
C PHE A 137 15.96 10.92 2.97
N GLU A 138 17.26 10.59 2.98
CA GLU A 138 18.13 10.81 4.13
C GLU A 138 18.25 12.29 4.46
N SER A 139 18.42 13.16 3.44
CA SER A 139 18.44 14.62 3.62
C SER A 139 17.14 15.15 4.24
N LEU A 140 15.98 14.68 3.78
CA LEU A 140 14.69 15.05 4.36
C LEU A 140 14.58 14.66 5.83
N LEU A 141 14.96 13.43 6.18
CA LEU A 141 14.88 12.94 7.56
C LEU A 141 15.83 13.69 8.48
N SER A 142 17.04 14.07 8.03
CA SER A 142 18.01 14.76 8.85
C SER A 142 17.69 16.26 9.03
N GLN A 143 17.11 16.91 8.03
CA GLN A 143 16.88 18.36 8.02
C GLN A 143 15.48 18.77 8.46
N HIS A 144 14.49 17.86 8.42
CA HIS A 144 13.07 18.12 8.67
C HIS A 144 12.52 17.21 9.79
N PRO A 145 12.64 17.59 11.07
CA PRO A 145 12.20 16.74 12.19
C PRO A 145 10.71 16.37 12.16
N ALA A 146 9.84 17.24 11.63
CA ALA A 146 8.42 16.94 11.48
C ALA A 146 8.19 15.82 10.44
N VAL A 147 8.95 15.82 9.32
CA VAL A 147 8.93 14.75 8.32
C VAL A 147 9.41 13.44 8.94
N SER A 148 10.54 13.47 9.68
CA SER A 148 11.09 12.28 10.36
C SER A 148 10.10 11.67 11.33
N ARG A 149 9.45 12.49 12.18
CA ARG A 149 8.44 12.02 13.13
C ARG A 149 7.24 11.39 12.38
N ARG A 150 6.80 11.99 11.30
CA ARG A 150 5.70 11.47 10.49
C ARG A 150 6.08 10.15 9.83
N TRP A 151 7.31 10.04 9.31
CA TRP A 151 7.81 8.79 8.71
C TRP A 151 7.91 7.67 9.74
N LEU A 152 8.47 7.96 10.91
CA LEU A 152 8.52 7.01 12.02
C LEU A 152 7.13 6.52 12.41
N SER A 153 6.14 7.41 12.48
CA SER A 153 4.75 7.04 12.74
C SER A 153 4.18 6.12 11.66
N SER A 154 4.53 6.36 10.39
CA SER A 154 4.15 5.49 9.27
C SER A 154 4.75 4.08 9.40
N VAL A 155 6.04 3.99 9.70
CA VAL A 155 6.72 2.69 9.92
C VAL A 155 6.09 1.95 11.11
N ALA A 156 5.86 2.63 12.23
CA ALA A 156 5.22 2.05 13.41
C ALA A 156 3.80 1.54 13.11
N GLN A 157 3.01 2.30 12.34
CA GLN A 157 1.66 1.90 11.92
C GLN A 157 1.69 0.63 11.05
N ARG A 158 2.61 0.56 10.08
CA ARG A 158 2.80 -0.62 9.23
C ARG A 158 3.25 -1.84 10.03
N LEU A 159 4.13 -1.66 11.00
CA LEU A 159 4.55 -2.72 11.93
C LEU A 159 3.37 -3.24 12.75
N ALA A 160 2.57 -2.35 13.34
CA ALA A 160 1.37 -2.73 14.10
C ALA A 160 0.37 -3.50 13.23
N THR A 161 0.15 -3.06 11.99
CA THR A 161 -0.71 -3.76 11.02
C THR A 161 -0.16 -5.15 10.69
N SER A 162 1.16 -5.28 10.46
CA SER A 162 1.80 -6.56 10.17
C SER A 162 1.71 -7.53 11.35
N HIS A 163 1.91 -7.05 12.59
CA HIS A 163 1.70 -7.86 13.79
C HIS A 163 0.25 -8.33 13.94
N GLY A 164 -0.72 -7.44 13.70
CA GLY A 164 -2.14 -7.81 13.70
C GLY A 164 -2.46 -8.93 12.70
N ARG A 165 -1.91 -8.84 11.48
CA ARG A 165 -2.04 -9.89 10.44
C ARG A 165 -1.42 -11.22 10.90
N LEU A 166 -0.21 -11.20 11.46
CA LEU A 166 0.43 -12.41 12.00
C LEU A 166 -0.40 -13.05 13.11
N ILE A 167 -0.91 -12.25 14.06
CA ILE A 167 -1.77 -12.73 15.14
C ILE A 167 -3.05 -13.36 14.56
N SER A 168 -3.65 -12.75 13.55
CA SER A 168 -4.87 -13.27 12.91
C SER A 168 -4.64 -14.59 12.14
N LEU A 169 -3.41 -14.85 11.68
CA LEU A 169 -3.04 -16.12 11.03
C LEU A 169 -2.79 -17.25 12.03
N LEU A 170 -2.46 -16.91 13.28
CA LEU A 170 -2.14 -17.89 14.32
C LEU A 170 -3.43 -18.41 14.96
N GLY A 171 -3.79 -19.68 14.64
CA GLY A 171 -4.85 -20.41 15.32
C GLY A 171 -6.28 -20.17 14.86
N ARG A 172 -6.51 -19.38 13.81
CA ARG A 172 -7.86 -19.14 13.27
C ARG A 172 -8.19 -20.05 12.08
N PRO A 173 -9.45 -20.52 11.97
CA PRO A 173 -9.92 -21.23 10.77
C PRO A 173 -9.74 -20.37 9.51
N LEU A 174 -9.49 -21.01 8.35
CA LEU A 174 -9.31 -20.31 7.06
C LEU A 174 -10.49 -19.37 6.72
N VAL A 175 -11.70 -19.73 7.12
CA VAL A 175 -12.88 -18.89 6.89
C VAL A 175 -12.81 -17.57 7.65
N ALA A 176 -12.34 -17.59 8.90
CA ALA A 176 -12.17 -16.38 9.71
C ALA A 176 -11.00 -15.51 9.17
N GLN A 177 -9.90 -16.13 8.75
CA GLN A 177 -8.79 -15.45 8.10
C GLN A 177 -9.23 -14.76 6.80
N LEU A 178 -10.01 -15.45 5.96
CA LEU A 178 -10.52 -14.90 4.71
C LEU A 178 -11.53 -13.76 4.97
N ALA A 179 -12.43 -13.93 5.94
CA ALA A 179 -13.39 -12.88 6.31
C ALA A 179 -12.68 -11.59 6.75
N GLY A 180 -11.64 -11.72 7.59
CA GLY A 180 -10.79 -10.59 7.99
C GLY A 180 -10.10 -9.95 6.81
N LEU A 181 -9.46 -10.74 5.94
CA LEU A 181 -8.77 -10.24 4.75
C LEU A 181 -9.72 -9.48 3.81
N LEU A 182 -10.93 -9.99 3.58
CA LEU A 182 -11.92 -9.33 2.73
C LEU A 182 -12.35 -7.97 3.30
N VAL A 183 -12.56 -7.87 4.60
CA VAL A 183 -12.91 -6.61 5.27
C VAL A 183 -11.75 -5.60 5.20
N ASP A 184 -10.52 -6.06 5.44
CA ASP A 184 -9.33 -5.20 5.45
C ASP A 184 -8.95 -4.70 4.04
N GLU A 185 -9.27 -5.51 2.99
CA GLU A 185 -8.93 -5.23 1.60
C GLU A 185 -10.08 -4.56 0.82
N ALA A 186 -11.24 -4.35 1.44
CA ALA A 186 -12.39 -3.72 0.79
C ALA A 186 -12.23 -2.21 0.68
N GLU A 187 -12.46 -1.69 -0.52
CA GLU A 187 -12.65 -0.27 -0.82
C GLU A 187 -14.09 -0.08 -1.34
N ASP A 188 -14.87 0.77 -0.68
CA ASP A 188 -16.29 1.01 -0.99
C ASP A 188 -17.12 -0.31 -1.06
N GLY A 189 -16.85 -1.23 -0.11
CA GLY A 189 -17.55 -2.52 -0.03
C GLY A 189 -17.15 -3.53 -1.12
N LYS A 190 -16.02 -3.30 -1.80
CA LYS A 190 -15.56 -4.14 -2.90
C LYS A 190 -14.07 -4.46 -2.81
N VAL A 191 -13.71 -5.72 -2.97
CA VAL A 191 -12.32 -6.18 -3.07
C VAL A 191 -11.97 -6.40 -4.54
N GLN A 192 -11.01 -5.65 -5.07
CA GLN A 192 -10.57 -5.70 -6.48
C GLN A 192 -9.26 -6.48 -6.67
N LEU A 193 -9.03 -7.50 -5.83
CA LEU A 193 -7.85 -8.34 -5.92
C LEU A 193 -8.16 -9.67 -6.62
N PRO A 194 -7.26 -10.17 -7.49
CA PRO A 194 -7.39 -11.51 -8.06
C PRO A 194 -7.43 -12.59 -6.97
N GLN A 195 -8.25 -13.60 -7.13
CA GLN A 195 -8.32 -14.73 -6.16
C GLN A 195 -6.96 -15.41 -5.93
N ARG A 196 -6.09 -15.45 -6.95
CA ARG A 196 -4.72 -15.95 -6.80
C ARG A 196 -3.91 -15.14 -5.79
N THR A 197 -4.11 -13.82 -5.78
CA THR A 197 -3.46 -12.89 -4.83
C THR A 197 -3.98 -13.12 -3.42
N LEU A 198 -5.31 -13.21 -3.24
CA LEU A 198 -5.93 -13.52 -1.95
C LEU A 198 -5.47 -14.88 -1.40
N ALA A 199 -5.40 -15.92 -2.26
CA ALA A 199 -4.89 -17.23 -1.86
C ALA A 199 -3.42 -17.18 -1.41
N ALA A 200 -2.59 -16.42 -2.14
CA ALA A 200 -1.19 -16.25 -1.81
C ALA A 200 -1.01 -15.44 -0.49
N MET A 201 -1.84 -14.43 -0.24
CA MET A 201 -1.82 -13.65 1.02
C MET A 201 -2.18 -14.51 2.23
N LEU A 202 -3.05 -15.51 2.06
CA LEU A 202 -3.43 -16.46 3.12
C LEU A 202 -2.51 -17.70 3.18
N GLY A 203 -1.53 -17.81 2.27
CA GLY A 203 -0.63 -18.98 2.22
C GLY A 203 -1.33 -20.28 1.86
N VAL A 204 -2.47 -20.25 1.15
CA VAL A 204 -3.27 -21.42 0.81
C VAL A 204 -3.36 -21.66 -0.70
N ALA A 205 -3.66 -22.90 -1.08
CA ALA A 205 -3.93 -23.22 -2.48
C ALA A 205 -5.24 -22.56 -2.96
N ARG A 206 -5.27 -22.09 -4.22
CA ARG A 206 -6.45 -21.48 -4.83
C ARG A 206 -7.75 -22.32 -4.72
N PRO A 207 -7.73 -23.67 -4.86
CA PRO A 207 -8.92 -24.48 -4.63
C PRO A 207 -9.50 -24.38 -3.23
N SER A 208 -8.62 -24.33 -2.20
CA SER A 208 -9.03 -24.15 -0.79
C SER A 208 -9.69 -22.80 -0.57
N LEU A 209 -9.09 -21.71 -1.10
CA LEU A 209 -9.71 -20.38 -1.07
C LEU A 209 -11.09 -20.40 -1.73
N ASN A 210 -11.20 -20.96 -2.95
CA ASN A 210 -12.46 -20.98 -3.69
C ASN A 210 -13.56 -21.74 -2.96
N LYS A 211 -13.24 -22.81 -2.24
CA LYS A 211 -14.21 -23.54 -1.41
C LYS A 211 -14.79 -22.64 -0.32
N VAL A 212 -13.94 -21.86 0.35
CA VAL A 212 -14.37 -20.94 1.40
C VAL A 212 -15.13 -19.75 0.82
N LEU A 213 -14.70 -19.17 -0.30
CA LEU A 213 -15.42 -18.08 -0.97
C LEU A 213 -16.84 -18.49 -1.38
N LYS A 214 -17.01 -19.70 -1.95
CA LYS A 214 -18.32 -20.24 -2.29
C LYS A 214 -19.18 -20.50 -1.06
N ASP A 215 -18.59 -20.84 0.09
CA ASP A 215 -19.32 -20.97 1.34
C ASP A 215 -19.83 -19.61 1.85
N LEU A 216 -18.97 -18.58 1.83
CA LEU A 216 -19.38 -17.21 2.17
C LEU A 216 -20.46 -16.67 1.23
N GLU A 217 -20.36 -16.96 -0.08
CA GLU A 217 -21.38 -16.59 -1.07
C GLU A 217 -22.73 -17.26 -0.78
N ARG A 218 -22.74 -18.58 -0.50
CA ARG A 218 -23.96 -19.31 -0.12
C ARG A 218 -24.62 -18.78 1.17
N ARG A 219 -23.84 -18.24 2.07
CA ARG A 219 -24.31 -17.58 3.30
C ARG A 219 -24.78 -16.14 3.05
N GLY A 220 -24.68 -15.63 1.83
CA GLY A 220 -25.09 -14.27 1.49
C GLY A 220 -24.16 -13.17 2.02
N LEU A 221 -22.94 -13.51 2.44
CA LEU A 221 -21.98 -12.54 2.99
C LEU A 221 -21.21 -11.81 1.92
N VAL A 222 -20.99 -12.45 0.76
CA VAL A 222 -20.28 -11.89 -0.39
C VAL A 222 -20.97 -12.27 -1.71
N GLU A 223 -20.69 -11.50 -2.75
CA GLU A 223 -21.04 -11.81 -4.15
C GLU A 223 -19.74 -11.90 -4.97
N LEU A 224 -19.57 -13.03 -5.67
CA LEU A 224 -18.38 -13.28 -6.49
C LEU A 224 -18.59 -12.76 -7.90
N GLY A 225 -17.78 -11.78 -8.34
CA GLY A 225 -17.74 -11.21 -9.67
C GLY A 225 -16.49 -11.60 -10.46
N TYR A 226 -16.43 -11.19 -11.72
CA TYR A 226 -15.24 -11.36 -12.54
C TYR A 226 -14.11 -10.44 -12.06
N GLY A 227 -13.10 -11.03 -11.39
CA GLY A 227 -11.94 -10.29 -10.84
C GLY A 227 -12.24 -9.42 -9.63
N SER A 228 -13.43 -9.52 -9.04
CA SER A 228 -13.81 -8.74 -7.86
C SER A 228 -14.74 -9.51 -6.94
N ILE A 229 -14.76 -9.13 -5.66
CA ILE A 229 -15.65 -9.68 -4.63
C ILE A 229 -16.36 -8.50 -3.99
N ARG A 230 -17.70 -8.50 -3.99
CA ARG A 230 -18.51 -7.50 -3.31
C ARG A 230 -18.89 -8.02 -1.92
N LEU A 231 -18.74 -7.20 -0.89
CA LEU A 231 -19.21 -7.50 0.44
C LEU A 231 -20.70 -7.15 0.51
N LEU A 232 -21.55 -8.13 0.85
CA LEU A 232 -22.99 -7.94 1.04
C LEU A 232 -23.34 -7.70 2.51
N ASP A 233 -22.62 -8.38 3.42
CA ASP A 233 -22.77 -8.22 4.88
C ASP A 233 -21.40 -8.08 5.53
N GLU A 234 -20.93 -6.85 5.63
CA GLU A 234 -19.62 -6.54 6.26
C GLU A 234 -19.65 -6.80 7.77
N ALA A 235 -20.80 -6.60 8.44
CA ALA A 235 -20.94 -6.85 9.88
C ALA A 235 -20.82 -8.35 10.18
N GLY A 236 -21.47 -9.20 9.38
CA GLY A 236 -21.35 -10.65 9.45
C GLY A 236 -19.91 -11.14 9.23
N LEU A 237 -19.20 -10.57 8.25
CA LEU A 237 -17.79 -10.88 8.00
C LEU A 237 -16.89 -10.46 9.19
N ARG A 238 -17.11 -9.28 9.78
CA ARG A 238 -16.39 -8.83 10.99
C ARG A 238 -16.62 -9.77 12.17
N SER A 239 -17.87 -10.20 12.40
CA SER A 239 -18.21 -11.18 13.45
C SER A 239 -17.48 -12.52 13.24
N MET A 240 -17.39 -13.00 12.00
CA MET A 240 -16.65 -14.23 11.68
C MET A 240 -15.13 -14.08 11.85
N ARG A 241 -14.59 -12.88 11.61
CA ARG A 241 -13.19 -12.57 11.87
C ARG A 241 -12.86 -12.70 13.36
N ASP A 242 -13.77 -12.28 14.24
CA ASP A 242 -13.52 -12.16 15.67
C ASP A 242 -13.88 -13.45 16.45
N SER A 243 -14.43 -14.48 15.75
CA SER A 243 -14.75 -15.80 16.28
C SER A 243 -13.57 -16.77 16.14
#